data_d6e24ee1255fd778fb5e16bf272701b1
#
_entry.id   d6e24ee1255fd778fb5e16bf272701b1
#
_cell.length_a   1.000
_cell.length_b   1.000
_cell.length_c   1.000
_cell.angle_alpha   90.00
_cell.angle_beta   90.00
_cell.angle_gamma   90.00
#
_symmetry.space_group_name_H-M   'P 1'
#
loop_
_entity.id
_entity.type
_entity.pdbx_description
1 polymer ?
#
loop_
_entity_poly.entity_id
_entity_poly.type
_entity_poly.pdbx_seq_one_letter_code
_entity_poly.pdbx_strand_id
1 'polypeptide(L)'
;GALTGTPVQIFPIPFSDFTQQTGRFLPAVATGITWDFGQVILGMVMPFYGIIGGFIGFLSILTANPILYRQGILRTWKFGDDTIATIFNNNMDFYFSFHIGVSVAIAAAGIIAVVGSVRKMRRARASNVAATAGSAVQGGRGDIPSWVVIAVYVFIVVTYIWVSAALLRWHHGGWTPGIRNLVLILIVLGFAYTPLISYVTARLEGMVGQVVEIPMIREAALILSGYRGVACWFLPMPIANYGAMTVFYRQCELTGTRFTSIWKTKFFLYPIILLSSIFFMNFIWGLDKVPSNAYPYAQRIWELNAANQTIMFSATLGEFSRFEQAFRWLYVSIGAAFGSVLFFGLRWLGAPVMLTYGVVRGLGQNVTHSPIPQLVGALIGRFYFQRRLGLKWRQYIPVVAAGFACGMGLITTVGVGVTFLNKAIIKLPF
;
A
#
# COMPACT_ATOMS: atom_id res chain seq x y z
N GLY A 1 -12.96 30.18 -1.56
CA GLY A 1 -13.43 28.86 -1.77
C GLY A 1 -14.89 28.65 -1.35
N ALA A 2 -15.13 27.97 -0.23
CA ALA A 2 -16.50 27.58 0.20
C ALA A 2 -17.45 28.77 0.45
N LEU A 3 -16.93 29.94 0.84
CA LEU A 3 -17.72 31.15 1.13
C LEU A 3 -17.82 32.09 -0.08
N THR A 4 -16.86 32.10 -0.96
CA THR A 4 -16.76 33.09 -2.05
C THR A 4 -17.14 32.51 -3.42
N GLY A 5 -17.44 31.22 -3.51
CA GLY A 5 -17.70 30.52 -4.77
C GLY A 5 -16.49 30.44 -5.72
N THR A 6 -15.45 31.23 -5.50
CA THR A 6 -14.23 31.23 -6.30
C THR A 6 -13.12 30.47 -5.55
N PRO A 7 -12.43 29.50 -6.19
CA PRO A 7 -11.32 28.79 -5.55
C PRO A 7 -10.14 29.74 -5.34
N VAL A 8 -9.87 30.12 -4.08
CA VAL A 8 -8.64 30.84 -3.72
C VAL A 8 -7.55 29.78 -3.56
N GLN A 9 -6.78 29.54 -4.60
CA GLN A 9 -5.61 28.68 -4.55
C GLN A 9 -4.37 29.49 -4.19
N ILE A 10 -3.91 29.39 -2.94
CA ILE A 10 -2.62 29.94 -2.52
C ILE A 10 -1.49 29.07 -3.04
N PHE A 11 -1.66 27.75 -3.00
CA PHE A 11 -0.75 26.75 -3.56
C PHE A 11 -1.48 25.82 -4.50
N PRO A 12 -0.84 25.37 -5.60
CA PRO A 12 -1.43 24.40 -6.50
C PRO A 12 -1.71 23.05 -5.81
N ILE A 13 -2.95 22.60 -5.88
CA ILE A 13 -3.36 21.29 -5.33
C ILE A 13 -3.60 20.34 -6.51
N PRO A 14 -3.11 19.12 -6.43
CA PRO A 14 -2.39 18.45 -5.32
C PRO A 14 -0.89 18.71 -5.31
N PHE A 15 -0.31 19.14 -6.41
CA PHE A 15 1.12 19.44 -6.56
C PHE A 15 1.35 20.41 -7.72
N SER A 16 2.52 21.06 -7.70
CA SER A 16 3.03 21.81 -8.86
C SER A 16 3.79 20.85 -9.76
N ASP A 17 3.40 20.80 -11.04
CA ASP A 17 4.06 20.00 -12.07
C ASP A 17 5.11 20.84 -12.80
N PHE A 18 6.37 20.37 -12.79
CA PHE A 18 7.49 21.00 -13.49
C PHE A 18 8.03 20.13 -14.62
N THR A 19 7.38 19.00 -14.92
CA THR A 19 7.87 17.98 -15.86
C THR A 19 8.13 18.54 -17.26
N GLN A 20 7.20 19.35 -17.79
CA GLN A 20 7.35 19.95 -19.11
C GLN A 20 8.50 20.98 -19.17
N GLN A 21 8.70 21.72 -18.09
CA GLN A 21 9.77 22.75 -17.99
C GLN A 21 11.16 22.11 -17.86
N THR A 22 11.24 21.00 -17.10
CA THR A 22 12.50 20.30 -16.85
C THR A 22 12.85 19.28 -17.94
N GLY A 23 11.92 18.91 -18.81
CA GLY A 23 12.07 17.85 -19.82
C GLY A 23 13.23 18.03 -20.79
N ARG A 24 13.72 19.27 -21.00
CA ARG A 24 14.93 19.54 -21.80
C ARG A 24 16.20 19.02 -21.13
N PHE A 25 16.30 19.14 -19.80
CA PHE A 25 17.50 18.77 -19.04
C PHE A 25 17.39 17.37 -18.47
N LEU A 26 16.17 16.97 -18.09
CA LEU A 26 15.84 15.70 -17.46
C LEU A 26 14.78 14.96 -18.30
N PRO A 27 15.13 14.43 -19.47
CA PRO A 27 14.18 13.70 -20.31
C PRO A 27 13.63 12.47 -19.57
N ALA A 28 12.35 12.20 -19.75
CA ALA A 28 11.61 11.09 -19.16
C ALA A 28 11.58 11.10 -17.61
N VAL A 29 11.75 12.26 -16.99
CA VAL A 29 11.67 12.42 -15.52
C VAL A 29 10.43 13.22 -15.16
N ALA A 30 9.55 12.63 -14.38
CA ALA A 30 8.45 13.35 -13.76
C ALA A 30 8.98 14.20 -12.59
N THR A 31 8.82 15.51 -12.66
CA THR A 31 9.28 16.44 -11.62
C THR A 31 8.13 17.27 -11.08
N GLY A 32 8.08 17.43 -9.77
CA GLY A 32 7.03 18.21 -9.12
C GLY A 32 7.29 18.38 -7.63
N ILE A 33 6.53 19.24 -7.01
CA ILE A 33 6.54 19.46 -5.55
C ILE A 33 5.10 19.50 -5.06
N THR A 34 4.81 18.73 -4.01
CA THR A 34 3.56 18.88 -3.26
C THR A 34 3.73 19.88 -2.14
N TRP A 35 2.74 20.76 -2.00
CA TRP A 35 2.67 21.78 -0.94
C TRP A 35 1.86 21.29 0.26
N ASP A 36 1.52 19.99 0.28
CA ASP A 36 0.81 19.39 1.40
C ASP A 36 1.73 19.28 2.62
N PHE A 37 1.42 20.06 3.66
CA PHE A 37 2.15 20.02 4.93
C PHE A 37 2.09 18.65 5.60
N GLY A 38 1.08 17.83 5.30
CA GLY A 38 0.99 16.43 5.73
C GLY A 38 2.20 15.60 5.33
N GLN A 39 2.82 15.90 4.18
CA GLN A 39 4.04 15.21 3.74
C GLN A 39 5.25 15.57 4.62
N VAL A 40 5.32 16.78 5.11
CA VAL A 40 6.38 17.21 6.06
C VAL A 40 6.19 16.48 7.39
N ILE A 41 4.96 16.46 7.92
CA ILE A 41 4.65 15.73 9.16
C ILE A 41 4.92 14.23 8.99
N LEU A 42 4.53 13.64 7.86
CA LEU A 42 4.83 12.24 7.54
C LEU A 42 6.34 11.98 7.58
N GLY A 43 7.13 12.88 7.01
CA GLY A 43 8.59 12.80 7.06
C GLY A 43 9.15 12.84 8.49
N MET A 44 8.55 13.63 9.40
CA MET A 44 8.95 13.68 10.82
C MET A 44 8.61 12.39 11.58
N VAL A 45 7.51 11.74 11.23
CA VAL A 45 6.98 10.55 11.92
C VAL A 45 7.66 9.28 11.45
N MET A 46 7.93 9.17 10.16
CA MET A 46 8.53 7.96 9.57
C MET A 46 9.99 7.78 9.99
N PRO A 47 10.50 6.51 9.98
CA PRO A 47 11.90 6.24 10.29
C PRO A 47 12.84 7.03 9.37
N PHE A 48 13.78 7.77 9.97
CA PHE A 48 14.72 8.65 9.27
C PHE A 48 15.43 7.96 8.09
N TYR A 49 15.96 6.76 8.30
CA TYR A 49 16.62 6.01 7.23
C TYR A 49 15.68 5.57 6.10
N GLY A 50 14.39 5.38 6.39
CA GLY A 50 13.38 5.11 5.37
C GLY A 50 13.16 6.31 4.45
N ILE A 51 13.10 7.52 5.01
CA ILE A 51 12.97 8.76 4.23
C ILE A 51 14.25 9.05 3.43
N ILE A 52 15.43 8.91 4.06
CA ILE A 52 16.71 9.07 3.33
C ILE A 52 16.80 8.07 2.18
N GLY A 53 16.44 6.80 2.41
CA GLY A 53 16.37 5.81 1.34
C GLY A 53 15.42 6.22 0.23
N GLY A 54 14.21 6.70 0.58
CA GLY A 54 13.25 7.21 -0.40
C GLY A 54 13.78 8.36 -1.24
N PHE A 55 14.52 9.27 -0.62
CA PHE A 55 15.16 10.36 -1.34
C PHE A 55 16.31 9.89 -2.25
N ILE A 56 17.13 8.91 -1.80
CA ILE A 56 18.15 8.27 -2.65
C ILE A 56 17.50 7.58 -3.86
N GLY A 57 16.41 6.84 -3.65
CA GLY A 57 15.65 6.23 -4.74
C GLY A 57 15.12 7.25 -5.74
N PHE A 58 14.61 8.37 -5.26
CA PHE A 58 14.18 9.49 -6.10
C PHE A 58 15.35 10.09 -6.90
N LEU A 59 16.51 10.35 -6.28
CA LEU A 59 17.70 10.81 -6.98
C LEU A 59 18.19 9.80 -8.04
N SER A 60 18.02 8.51 -7.75
CA SER A 60 18.35 7.45 -8.72
C SER A 60 17.48 7.54 -9.97
N ILE A 61 16.21 7.88 -9.85
CA ILE A 61 15.31 8.10 -11.01
C ILE A 61 15.75 9.34 -11.81
N LEU A 62 16.13 10.43 -11.15
CA LEU A 62 16.61 11.64 -11.82
C LEU A 62 17.83 11.38 -12.72
N THR A 63 18.65 10.40 -12.36
CA THR A 63 19.85 10.03 -13.12
C THR A 63 19.59 8.89 -14.10
N ALA A 64 18.81 7.88 -13.70
CA ALA A 64 18.56 6.70 -14.51
C ALA A 64 17.66 6.98 -15.72
N ASN A 65 16.58 7.75 -15.55
CA ASN A 65 15.64 7.98 -16.65
C ASN A 65 16.25 8.66 -17.86
N PRO A 66 17.07 9.73 -17.75
CA PRO A 66 17.75 10.30 -18.90
C PRO A 66 18.69 9.31 -19.62
N ILE A 67 19.33 8.42 -18.86
CA ILE A 67 20.20 7.38 -19.42
C ILE A 67 19.36 6.34 -20.17
N LEU A 68 18.31 5.82 -19.54
CA LEU A 68 17.39 4.85 -20.14
C LEU A 68 16.71 5.41 -21.41
N TYR A 69 16.36 6.68 -21.39
CA TYR A 69 15.82 7.37 -22.57
C TYR A 69 16.82 7.44 -23.71
N ARG A 70 18.06 7.86 -23.42
CA ARG A 70 19.15 7.91 -24.44
C ARG A 70 19.48 6.54 -25.01
N GLN A 71 19.34 5.47 -24.21
CA GLN A 71 19.53 4.09 -24.65
C GLN A 71 18.32 3.54 -25.44
N GLY A 72 17.26 4.33 -25.60
CA GLY A 72 16.05 3.90 -26.30
C GLY A 72 15.24 2.84 -25.57
N ILE A 73 15.38 2.74 -24.24
CA ILE A 73 14.55 1.86 -23.39
C ILE A 73 13.20 2.52 -23.10
N LEU A 74 13.21 3.80 -22.69
CA LEU A 74 11.99 4.60 -22.50
C LEU A 74 11.56 5.23 -23.84
N ARG A 75 10.85 4.45 -24.65
CA ARG A 75 10.55 4.80 -26.07
C ARG A 75 9.28 5.59 -26.24
N THR A 76 8.32 5.40 -25.34
CA THR A 76 6.97 5.99 -25.47
C THR A 76 6.92 7.43 -24.97
N TRP A 77 7.89 7.84 -24.14
CA TRP A 77 7.97 9.20 -23.62
C TRP A 77 8.27 10.21 -24.75
N LYS A 78 7.53 11.33 -24.72
CA LYS A 78 7.70 12.44 -25.68
C LYS A 78 7.97 13.74 -24.95
N PHE A 79 8.76 14.61 -25.57
CA PHE A 79 8.94 15.96 -25.04
C PHE A 79 7.61 16.70 -25.02
N GLY A 80 7.26 17.31 -23.89
CA GLY A 80 5.97 17.95 -23.66
C GLY A 80 4.97 17.11 -22.86
N ASP A 81 5.29 15.82 -22.59
CA ASP A 81 4.48 15.00 -21.68
C ASP A 81 4.46 15.65 -20.29
N ASP A 82 3.31 15.62 -19.63
CA ASP A 82 3.14 16.02 -18.24
C ASP A 82 3.60 14.91 -17.26
N THR A 83 3.49 15.15 -15.97
CA THR A 83 3.84 14.16 -14.95
C THR A 83 3.09 12.84 -15.14
N ILE A 84 1.80 12.88 -15.48
CA ILE A 84 0.93 11.71 -15.58
C ILE A 84 1.35 10.84 -16.77
N ALA A 85 1.47 11.46 -17.95
CA ALA A 85 1.90 10.78 -19.17
C ALA A 85 3.33 10.23 -19.02
N THR A 86 4.24 11.00 -18.42
CA THR A 86 5.62 10.58 -18.18
C THR A 86 5.69 9.34 -17.28
N ILE A 87 4.98 9.33 -16.16
CA ILE A 87 4.96 8.18 -15.24
C ILE A 87 4.35 6.95 -15.92
N PHE A 88 3.24 7.14 -16.63
CA PHE A 88 2.56 6.04 -17.30
C PHE A 88 3.44 5.43 -18.40
N ASN A 89 4.02 6.25 -19.27
CA ASN A 89 4.89 5.82 -20.37
C ASN A 89 6.12 5.08 -19.82
N ASN A 90 6.77 5.60 -18.79
CA ASN A 90 7.90 4.96 -18.15
C ASN A 90 7.52 3.61 -17.49
N ASN A 91 6.32 3.52 -16.89
CA ASN A 91 5.82 2.26 -16.35
C ASN A 91 5.62 1.23 -17.47
N MET A 92 4.99 1.61 -18.58
CA MET A 92 4.78 0.72 -19.72
C MET A 92 6.08 0.19 -20.32
N ASP A 93 7.08 1.06 -20.47
CA ASP A 93 8.33 0.71 -21.15
C ASP A 93 9.28 -0.12 -20.28
N PHE A 94 9.34 0.16 -18.96
CA PHE A 94 10.37 -0.43 -18.11
C PHE A 94 9.93 -0.70 -16.66
N TYR A 95 9.41 0.31 -15.94
CA TYR A 95 9.31 0.25 -14.49
C TYR A 95 8.27 -0.74 -13.98
N PHE A 96 7.21 -1.02 -14.72
CA PHE A 96 6.22 -2.01 -14.32
C PHE A 96 6.87 -3.39 -14.09
N SER A 97 7.60 -3.89 -15.06
CA SER A 97 8.31 -5.18 -14.98
C SER A 97 9.46 -5.13 -13.98
N PHE A 98 10.22 -4.05 -13.96
CA PHE A 98 11.33 -3.84 -13.03
C PHE A 98 10.87 -3.89 -11.57
N HIS A 99 9.78 -3.21 -11.22
CA HIS A 99 9.24 -3.19 -9.86
C HIS A 99 8.71 -4.56 -9.41
N ILE A 100 8.13 -5.34 -10.32
CA ILE A 100 7.76 -6.73 -10.01
C ILE A 100 9.00 -7.52 -9.58
N GLY A 101 10.09 -7.44 -10.35
CA GLY A 101 11.34 -8.11 -10.04
C GLY A 101 11.93 -7.69 -8.70
N VAL A 102 12.04 -6.38 -8.44
CA VAL A 102 12.52 -5.83 -7.17
C VAL A 102 11.68 -6.31 -6.00
N SER A 103 10.36 -6.27 -6.12
CA SER A 103 9.43 -6.68 -5.06
C SER A 103 9.56 -8.16 -4.73
N VAL A 104 9.65 -9.03 -5.74
CA VAL A 104 9.85 -10.47 -5.57
C VAL A 104 11.20 -10.76 -4.89
N ALA A 105 12.27 -10.10 -5.31
CA ALA A 105 13.60 -10.28 -4.72
C ALA A 105 13.63 -9.89 -3.24
N ILE A 106 13.02 -8.76 -2.87
CA ILE A 106 12.96 -8.29 -1.49
C ILE A 106 12.09 -9.21 -0.63
N ALA A 107 10.97 -9.68 -1.15
CA ALA A 107 10.13 -10.64 -0.44
C ALA A 107 10.89 -11.96 -0.19
N ALA A 108 11.59 -12.49 -1.20
CA ALA A 108 12.42 -13.68 -1.07
C ALA A 108 13.56 -13.48 -0.05
N ALA A 109 14.27 -12.35 -0.12
CA ALA A 109 15.34 -12.01 0.83
C ALA A 109 14.80 -11.85 2.25
N GLY A 110 13.61 -11.24 2.42
CA GLY A 110 12.91 -11.16 3.70
C GLY A 110 12.61 -12.55 4.26
N ILE A 111 12.03 -13.45 3.47
CA ILE A 111 11.74 -14.84 3.88
C ILE A 111 13.03 -15.58 4.29
N ILE A 112 14.11 -15.44 3.52
CA ILE A 112 15.41 -16.06 3.84
C ILE A 112 15.95 -15.53 5.18
N ALA A 113 15.92 -14.23 5.40
CA ALA A 113 16.37 -13.60 6.64
C ALA A 113 15.59 -14.12 7.85
N VAL A 114 14.31 -14.32 7.67
CA VAL A 114 13.39 -14.87 8.66
C VAL A 114 13.69 -16.31 8.99
N VAL A 115 13.80 -17.18 7.99
CA VAL A 115 14.15 -18.59 8.18
C VAL A 115 15.49 -18.69 8.94
N GLY A 116 16.46 -17.83 8.61
CA GLY A 116 17.73 -17.72 9.32
C GLY A 116 17.56 -17.35 10.80
N SER A 117 16.69 -16.38 11.10
CA SER A 117 16.40 -15.95 12.49
C SER A 117 15.70 -17.05 13.29
N VAL A 118 14.72 -17.74 12.69
CA VAL A 118 14.01 -18.87 13.31
C VAL A 118 14.98 -20.02 13.62
N ARG A 119 15.89 -20.34 12.68
CA ARG A 119 16.92 -21.39 12.90
C ARG A 119 17.86 -21.02 14.04
N LYS A 120 18.35 -19.77 14.13
CA LYS A 120 19.19 -19.30 15.24
C LYS A 120 18.48 -19.41 16.58
N MET A 121 17.20 -19.02 16.65
CA MET A 121 16.42 -19.08 17.89
C MET A 121 16.07 -20.52 18.29
N ARG A 122 15.80 -21.43 17.34
CA ARG A 122 15.65 -22.87 17.67
C ARG A 122 16.90 -23.43 18.28
N ARG A 123 18.11 -23.07 17.79
CA ARG A 123 19.40 -23.47 18.37
C ARG A 123 19.59 -22.88 19.76
N ALA A 124 19.28 -21.61 19.98
CA ALA A 124 19.37 -20.95 21.29
C ALA A 124 18.36 -21.52 22.31
N ARG A 125 17.15 -21.90 21.88
CA ARG A 125 16.18 -22.61 22.73
C ARG A 125 16.61 -24.03 23.09
N ALA A 126 17.22 -24.75 22.17
CA ALA A 126 17.74 -26.09 22.45
C ALA A 126 18.86 -26.07 23.52
N SER A 127 19.58 -24.96 23.64
CA SER A 127 20.61 -24.77 24.71
C SER A 127 20.02 -24.24 26.03
N ASN A 128 18.79 -23.69 26.05
CA ASN A 128 18.15 -23.07 27.23
C ASN A 128 16.78 -23.71 27.57
N VAL A 129 16.67 -25.04 27.46
CA VAL A 129 15.38 -25.75 27.67
C VAL A 129 14.87 -25.68 29.13
N ALA A 130 15.66 -25.14 30.09
CA ALA A 130 15.28 -25.12 31.50
C ALA A 130 14.53 -23.85 31.99
N ALA A 131 14.36 -22.80 31.20
CA ALA A 131 13.95 -21.48 31.73
C ALA A 131 12.58 -20.97 31.36
N THR A 132 11.77 -21.64 30.54
CA THR A 132 10.44 -21.11 30.19
C THR A 132 9.38 -22.21 30.07
N ALA A 133 9.18 -22.93 31.14
CA ALA A 133 7.94 -23.65 31.38
C ALA A 133 6.88 -22.59 31.78
N GLY A 134 6.00 -22.25 30.80
CA GLY A 134 4.66 -21.75 31.11
C GLY A 134 4.59 -20.41 31.82
N SER A 135 4.52 -19.30 31.06
CA SER A 135 3.60 -18.25 31.48
C SER A 135 2.20 -18.84 31.36
N ALA A 136 1.63 -19.23 32.50
CA ALA A 136 0.24 -19.68 32.56
C ALA A 136 -0.63 -18.63 31.88
N VAL A 137 -1.41 -19.06 30.90
CA VAL A 137 -2.43 -18.20 30.26
C VAL A 137 -3.26 -17.61 31.39
N GLN A 138 -3.18 -16.29 31.57
CA GLN A 138 -3.93 -15.62 32.65
C GLN A 138 -5.40 -15.88 32.42
N GLY A 139 -6.04 -16.58 33.36
CA GLY A 139 -7.50 -16.79 33.34
C GLY A 139 -8.24 -15.45 33.29
N GLY A 140 -9.31 -15.38 32.50
CA GLY A 140 -10.12 -14.16 32.37
C GLY A 140 -9.79 -13.23 31.20
N ARG A 141 -8.79 -13.55 30.36
CA ARG A 141 -8.42 -12.81 29.16
C ARG A 141 -9.53 -12.82 28.08
N GLY A 142 -10.48 -13.74 28.17
CA GLY A 142 -11.58 -13.86 27.23
C GLY A 142 -11.18 -14.51 25.91
N ASP A 143 -10.33 -15.53 25.97
CA ASP A 143 -9.94 -16.33 24.81
C ASP A 143 -11.14 -17.07 24.22
N ILE A 144 -11.19 -17.14 22.91
CA ILE A 144 -12.22 -17.88 22.16
C ILE A 144 -11.68 -19.31 21.93
N PRO A 145 -12.53 -20.35 22.14
CA PRO A 145 -12.14 -21.73 21.87
C PRO A 145 -11.64 -21.91 20.43
N SER A 146 -10.51 -22.61 20.25
CA SER A 146 -9.84 -22.75 18.96
C SER A 146 -10.74 -23.38 17.90
N TRP A 147 -11.63 -24.30 18.30
CA TRP A 147 -12.57 -24.93 17.34
C TRP A 147 -13.56 -23.90 16.76
N VAL A 148 -14.03 -22.92 17.56
CA VAL A 148 -14.91 -21.84 17.08
C VAL A 148 -14.17 -20.97 16.06
N VAL A 149 -12.91 -20.62 16.35
CA VAL A 149 -12.08 -19.84 15.43
C VAL A 149 -11.89 -20.58 14.10
N ILE A 150 -11.59 -21.88 14.16
CA ILE A 150 -11.43 -22.72 12.95
C ILE A 150 -12.75 -22.82 12.20
N ALA A 151 -13.86 -23.06 12.89
CA ALA A 151 -15.18 -23.18 12.25
C ALA A 151 -15.59 -21.88 11.54
N VAL A 152 -15.41 -20.73 12.20
CA VAL A 152 -15.68 -19.40 11.59
C VAL A 152 -14.74 -19.15 10.40
N TYR A 153 -13.46 -19.49 10.53
CA TYR A 153 -12.52 -19.36 9.42
C TYR A 153 -12.92 -20.17 8.20
N VAL A 154 -13.22 -21.47 8.39
CA VAL A 154 -13.68 -22.35 7.31
C VAL A 154 -14.95 -21.81 6.68
N PHE A 155 -15.93 -21.40 7.49
CA PHE A 155 -17.17 -20.82 7.00
C PHE A 155 -16.93 -19.61 6.12
N ILE A 156 -16.09 -18.68 6.56
CA ILE A 156 -15.74 -17.46 5.81
C ILE A 156 -15.06 -17.82 4.49
N VAL A 157 -14.04 -18.70 4.51
CA VAL A 157 -13.31 -19.09 3.30
C VAL A 157 -14.25 -19.79 2.29
N VAL A 158 -15.11 -20.69 2.76
CA VAL A 158 -16.09 -21.36 1.90
C VAL A 158 -17.07 -20.33 1.32
N THR A 159 -17.53 -19.37 2.12
CA THR A 159 -18.41 -18.29 1.65
C THR A 159 -17.73 -17.44 0.57
N TYR A 160 -16.49 -17.06 0.74
CA TYR A 160 -15.71 -16.31 -0.28
C TYR A 160 -15.63 -17.10 -1.59
N ILE A 161 -15.30 -18.39 -1.52
CA ILE A 161 -15.18 -19.26 -2.69
C ILE A 161 -16.54 -19.45 -3.37
N TRP A 162 -17.58 -19.70 -2.58
CA TRP A 162 -18.94 -19.89 -3.08
C TRP A 162 -19.48 -18.65 -3.77
N VAL A 163 -19.35 -17.47 -3.15
CA VAL A 163 -19.79 -16.19 -3.72
C VAL A 163 -19.04 -15.91 -5.02
N SER A 164 -17.73 -16.08 -5.03
CA SER A 164 -16.92 -15.87 -6.24
C SER A 164 -17.32 -16.81 -7.38
N ALA A 165 -17.52 -18.09 -7.08
CA ALA A 165 -17.97 -19.08 -8.05
C ALA A 165 -19.38 -18.77 -8.58
N ALA A 166 -20.31 -18.39 -7.68
CA ALA A 166 -21.69 -18.07 -8.04
C ALA A 166 -21.76 -16.82 -8.95
N LEU A 167 -21.03 -15.76 -8.61
CA LEU A 167 -20.99 -14.52 -9.40
C LEU A 167 -20.43 -14.77 -10.81
N LEU A 168 -19.34 -15.53 -10.93
CA LEU A 168 -18.74 -15.82 -12.23
C LEU A 168 -19.64 -16.75 -13.06
N ARG A 169 -20.23 -17.76 -12.42
CA ARG A 169 -21.15 -18.67 -13.10
C ARG A 169 -22.37 -17.90 -13.62
N TRP A 170 -22.92 -16.98 -12.84
CA TRP A 170 -24.04 -16.16 -13.27
C TRP A 170 -23.66 -15.26 -14.45
N HIS A 171 -22.49 -14.63 -14.39
CA HIS A 171 -21.99 -13.75 -15.44
C HIS A 171 -21.77 -14.48 -16.79
N HIS A 172 -21.26 -15.71 -16.76
CA HIS A 172 -20.97 -16.52 -17.97
C HIS A 172 -22.08 -17.48 -18.39
N GLY A 173 -23.17 -17.59 -17.63
CA GLY A 173 -24.25 -18.53 -17.90
C GLY A 173 -23.88 -19.99 -17.68
N GLY A 174 -22.70 -20.30 -17.10
CA GLY A 174 -22.27 -21.69 -16.88
C GLY A 174 -20.85 -21.84 -16.36
N TRP A 175 -20.37 -23.09 -16.25
CA TRP A 175 -19.03 -23.43 -15.84
C TRP A 175 -18.07 -23.41 -17.04
N THR A 176 -17.06 -22.56 -17.00
CA THR A 176 -15.93 -22.56 -17.96
C THR A 176 -14.67 -23.17 -17.32
N PRO A 177 -13.72 -23.70 -18.13
CA PRO A 177 -12.45 -24.20 -17.59
C PRO A 177 -11.71 -23.14 -16.73
N GLY A 178 -11.72 -21.87 -17.15
CA GLY A 178 -11.10 -20.77 -16.39
C GLY A 178 -11.77 -20.55 -15.02
N ILE A 179 -13.11 -20.65 -14.93
CA ILE A 179 -13.82 -20.53 -13.64
C ILE A 179 -13.43 -21.69 -12.72
N ARG A 180 -13.38 -22.93 -13.24
CA ARG A 180 -13.00 -24.11 -12.46
C ARG A 180 -11.57 -23.98 -11.92
N ASN A 181 -10.63 -23.58 -12.77
CA ASN A 181 -9.25 -23.37 -12.35
C ASN A 181 -9.13 -22.26 -11.30
N LEU A 182 -9.87 -21.14 -11.47
CA LEU A 182 -9.89 -20.05 -10.51
C LEU A 182 -10.43 -20.55 -9.15
N VAL A 183 -11.51 -21.31 -9.12
CA VAL A 183 -12.05 -21.88 -7.88
C VAL A 183 -11.03 -22.79 -7.19
N LEU A 184 -10.30 -23.63 -7.94
CA LEU A 184 -9.21 -24.44 -7.38
C LEU A 184 -8.11 -23.58 -6.76
N ILE A 185 -7.71 -22.51 -7.44
CA ILE A 185 -6.73 -21.57 -6.92
C ILE A 185 -7.25 -20.88 -5.65
N LEU A 186 -8.52 -20.47 -5.60
CA LEU A 186 -9.12 -19.87 -4.40
C LEU A 186 -9.13 -20.85 -3.21
N ILE A 187 -9.36 -22.14 -3.45
CA ILE A 187 -9.25 -23.18 -2.42
C ILE A 187 -7.82 -23.26 -1.89
N VAL A 188 -6.83 -23.31 -2.76
CA VAL A 188 -5.39 -23.33 -2.34
C VAL A 188 -5.03 -22.07 -1.60
N LEU A 189 -5.45 -20.91 -2.07
CA LEU A 189 -5.18 -19.64 -1.41
C LEU A 189 -5.85 -19.55 -0.03
N GLY A 190 -7.10 -19.96 0.08
CA GLY A 190 -7.84 -19.92 1.34
C GLY A 190 -7.35 -20.94 2.37
N PHE A 191 -7.14 -22.19 1.98
CA PHE A 191 -6.84 -23.25 2.94
C PHE A 191 -5.34 -23.54 3.13
N ALA A 192 -4.49 -23.20 2.18
CA ALA A 192 -3.05 -23.42 2.32
C ALA A 192 -2.27 -22.11 2.49
N TYR A 193 -2.39 -21.17 1.56
CA TYR A 193 -1.59 -19.93 1.59
C TYR A 193 -1.93 -19.04 2.78
N THR A 194 -3.21 -18.70 3.00
CA THR A 194 -3.63 -17.76 4.05
C THR A 194 -3.27 -18.24 5.46
N PRO A 195 -3.49 -19.50 5.88
CA PRO A 195 -3.03 -19.99 7.16
C PRO A 195 -1.52 -20.00 7.29
N LEU A 196 -0.80 -20.41 6.23
CA LEU A 196 0.65 -20.46 6.23
C LEU A 196 1.28 -19.08 6.40
N ILE A 197 0.89 -18.11 5.58
CA ILE A 197 1.44 -16.75 5.64
C ILE A 197 1.07 -16.06 6.95
N SER A 198 -0.15 -16.28 7.45
CA SER A 198 -0.59 -15.75 8.74
C SER A 198 0.22 -16.32 9.90
N TYR A 199 0.50 -17.63 9.90
CA TYR A 199 1.33 -18.26 10.92
C TYR A 199 2.78 -17.76 10.87
N VAL A 200 3.36 -17.68 9.66
CA VAL A 200 4.72 -17.16 9.47
C VAL A 200 4.80 -15.71 9.95
N THR A 201 3.87 -14.85 9.52
CA THR A 201 3.84 -13.44 9.92
C THR A 201 3.61 -13.28 11.42
N ALA A 202 2.68 -14.03 12.04
CA ALA A 202 2.47 -13.96 13.49
C ALA A 202 3.73 -14.31 14.29
N ARG A 203 4.46 -15.32 13.85
CA ARG A 203 5.74 -15.68 14.45
C ARG A 203 6.79 -14.58 14.32
N LEU A 204 6.85 -13.94 13.17
CA LEU A 204 7.80 -12.90 12.86
C LEU A 204 7.49 -11.59 13.56
N GLU A 205 6.25 -11.22 13.57
CA GLU A 205 5.77 -10.05 14.29
C GLU A 205 6.11 -10.15 15.77
N GLY A 206 5.88 -11.33 16.38
CA GLY A 206 6.24 -11.58 17.77
C GLY A 206 7.74 -11.63 18.06
N MET A 207 8.59 -11.93 17.07
CA MET A 207 10.03 -12.12 17.27
C MET A 207 10.86 -10.92 16.82
N VAL A 208 10.49 -10.28 15.73
CA VAL A 208 11.30 -9.28 15.01
C VAL A 208 10.50 -8.02 14.70
N GLY A 209 9.18 -8.04 14.90
CA GLY A 209 8.28 -6.91 14.55
C GLY A 209 8.18 -6.70 13.05
N GLN A 210 8.16 -7.77 12.25
CA GLN A 210 8.08 -7.69 10.79
C GLN A 210 6.91 -8.50 10.23
N VAL A 211 6.17 -7.88 9.32
CA VAL A 211 5.15 -8.53 8.50
C VAL A 211 5.79 -9.01 7.20
N VAL A 212 5.48 -10.22 6.78
CA VAL A 212 5.87 -10.75 5.46
C VAL A 212 4.64 -10.82 4.58
N GLU A 213 4.71 -10.17 3.45
CA GLU A 213 3.71 -10.25 2.39
C GLU A 213 4.41 -10.67 1.09
N ILE A 214 3.77 -11.58 0.35
CA ILE A 214 4.22 -11.94 -1.00
C ILE A 214 3.50 -10.97 -1.95
N PRO A 215 4.24 -10.08 -2.62
CA PRO A 215 3.63 -9.13 -3.54
C PRO A 215 3.03 -9.86 -4.74
N MET A 216 1.99 -9.27 -5.33
CA MET A 216 1.36 -9.72 -6.57
C MET A 216 0.79 -11.16 -6.54
N ILE A 217 0.57 -11.74 -5.35
CA ILE A 217 0.01 -13.11 -5.25
C ILE A 217 -1.42 -13.19 -5.80
N ARG A 218 -2.21 -12.12 -5.59
CA ARG A 218 -3.57 -12.01 -6.11
C ARG A 218 -3.55 -11.95 -7.64
N GLU A 219 -2.74 -11.07 -8.18
CA GLU A 219 -2.59 -10.84 -9.61
C GLU A 219 -2.08 -12.10 -10.30
N ALA A 220 -1.05 -12.72 -9.75
CA ALA A 220 -0.52 -13.97 -10.25
C ALA A 220 -1.58 -15.09 -10.25
N ALA A 221 -2.36 -15.21 -9.18
CA ALA A 221 -3.43 -16.19 -9.07
C ALA A 221 -4.50 -16.00 -10.15
N LEU A 222 -4.94 -14.76 -10.39
CA LEU A 222 -5.94 -14.43 -11.39
C LEU A 222 -5.43 -14.71 -12.82
N ILE A 223 -4.20 -14.32 -13.13
CA ILE A 223 -3.59 -14.54 -14.44
C ILE A 223 -3.38 -16.04 -14.71
N LEU A 224 -2.81 -16.75 -13.74
CA LEU A 224 -2.54 -18.19 -13.86
C LEU A 224 -3.81 -19.05 -13.92
N SER A 225 -4.97 -18.54 -13.50
CA SER A 225 -6.24 -19.26 -13.61
C SER A 225 -6.66 -19.49 -15.07
N GLY A 226 -6.13 -18.70 -16.00
CA GLY A 226 -6.55 -18.74 -17.41
C GLY A 226 -8.00 -18.28 -17.64
N TYR A 227 -8.58 -17.59 -16.64
CA TYR A 227 -9.89 -16.96 -16.80
C TYR A 227 -9.80 -15.79 -17.78
N ARG A 228 -10.75 -15.70 -18.71
CA ARG A 228 -10.83 -14.60 -19.67
C ARG A 228 -11.96 -13.66 -19.28
N GLY A 229 -11.62 -12.41 -19.01
CA GLY A 229 -12.56 -11.35 -18.67
C GLY A 229 -12.13 -10.51 -17.46
N VAL A 230 -12.71 -9.32 -17.30
CA VAL A 230 -12.36 -8.37 -16.23
C VAL A 230 -13.08 -8.71 -14.92
N ALA A 231 -14.18 -9.46 -14.96
CA ALA A 231 -15.02 -9.74 -13.79
C ALA A 231 -14.24 -10.40 -12.62
N CYS A 232 -13.22 -11.21 -12.91
CA CYS A 232 -12.41 -11.86 -11.87
C CYS A 232 -11.65 -10.87 -10.96
N TRP A 233 -11.33 -9.66 -11.43
CA TRP A 233 -10.62 -8.64 -10.65
C TRP A 233 -11.46 -8.05 -9.53
N PHE A 234 -12.78 -8.14 -9.62
CA PHE A 234 -13.74 -7.61 -8.63
C PHE A 234 -14.26 -8.66 -7.65
N LEU A 235 -13.74 -9.89 -7.72
CA LEU A 235 -14.17 -10.96 -6.83
C LEU A 235 -13.59 -10.81 -5.42
N PRO A 236 -14.35 -11.19 -4.41
CA PRO A 236 -13.82 -11.39 -3.07
C PRO A 236 -12.88 -12.60 -3.07
N MET A 237 -11.64 -12.40 -2.62
CA MET A 237 -10.62 -13.46 -2.57
C MET A 237 -10.25 -13.77 -1.12
N PRO A 238 -10.11 -15.05 -0.74
CA PRO A 238 -9.73 -15.44 0.61
C PRO A 238 -8.21 -15.32 0.82
N ILE A 239 -7.67 -14.15 0.52
CA ILE A 239 -6.25 -13.80 0.72
C ILE A 239 -6.20 -12.78 1.85
N ALA A 240 -5.78 -13.21 3.03
CA ALA A 240 -5.60 -12.33 4.16
C ALA A 240 -4.38 -12.75 4.98
N ASN A 241 -3.68 -11.77 5.54
CA ASN A 241 -2.57 -12.00 6.46
C ASN A 241 -2.99 -11.60 7.87
N TYR A 242 -3.50 -12.56 8.62
CA TYR A 242 -3.96 -12.33 10.00
C TYR A 242 -2.81 -12.24 11.00
N GLY A 243 -1.58 -12.56 10.61
CA GLY A 243 -0.41 -12.55 11.46
C GLY A 243 -0.09 -11.16 12.03
N ALA A 244 -0.36 -10.11 11.26
CA ALA A 244 -0.19 -8.71 11.70
C ALA A 244 -1.07 -8.33 12.90
N MET A 245 -2.19 -9.05 13.14
CA MET A 245 -3.04 -8.82 14.32
C MET A 245 -2.41 -9.24 15.64
N THR A 246 -1.31 -9.98 15.61
CA THR A 246 -0.60 -10.44 16.83
C THR A 246 -0.19 -9.27 17.72
N VAL A 247 0.33 -8.18 17.12
CA VAL A 247 0.69 -6.96 17.86
C VAL A 247 -0.53 -6.31 18.50
N PHE A 248 -1.62 -6.22 17.76
CA PHE A 248 -2.87 -5.66 18.28
C PHE A 248 -3.40 -6.46 19.50
N TYR A 249 -3.44 -7.78 19.40
CA TYR A 249 -3.87 -8.61 20.54
C TYR A 249 -2.90 -8.52 21.73
N ARG A 250 -1.59 -8.40 21.46
CA ARG A 250 -0.62 -8.17 22.53
C ARG A 250 -0.81 -6.82 23.21
N GLN A 251 -1.12 -5.77 22.48
CA GLN A 251 -1.46 -4.45 23.03
C GLN A 251 -2.71 -4.54 23.92
N CYS A 252 -3.74 -5.24 23.46
CA CYS A 252 -4.96 -5.46 24.24
C CYS A 252 -4.67 -6.22 25.55
N GLU A 253 -3.83 -7.22 25.52
CA GLU A 253 -3.41 -7.96 26.70
C GLU A 253 -2.66 -7.06 27.70
N LEU A 254 -1.70 -6.25 27.21
CA LEU A 254 -0.95 -5.31 28.03
C LEU A 254 -1.80 -4.20 28.64
N THR A 255 -2.89 -3.82 27.99
CA THR A 255 -3.86 -2.83 28.51
C THR A 255 -4.96 -3.45 29.36
N GLY A 256 -4.92 -4.77 29.63
CA GLY A 256 -5.94 -5.47 30.40
C GLY A 256 -7.31 -5.58 29.71
N THR A 257 -7.38 -5.34 28.40
CA THR A 257 -8.62 -5.40 27.63
C THR A 257 -8.99 -6.84 27.29
N ARG A 258 -10.20 -7.27 27.61
CA ARG A 258 -10.69 -8.62 27.27
C ARG A 258 -10.93 -8.77 25.78
N PHE A 259 -10.48 -9.86 25.16
CA PHE A 259 -10.63 -10.12 23.73
C PHE A 259 -12.09 -10.21 23.28
N THR A 260 -12.96 -10.79 24.11
CA THR A 260 -14.41 -10.83 23.85
C THR A 260 -15.04 -9.44 23.77
N SER A 261 -14.56 -8.47 24.56
CA SER A 261 -15.05 -7.08 24.49
C SER A 261 -14.70 -6.43 23.16
N ILE A 262 -13.50 -6.69 22.64
CA ILE A 262 -13.05 -6.20 21.34
C ILE A 262 -13.95 -6.73 20.21
N TRP A 263 -14.26 -8.03 20.23
CA TRP A 263 -15.13 -8.64 19.22
C TRP A 263 -16.56 -8.10 19.30
N LYS A 264 -17.10 -7.90 20.50
CA LYS A 264 -18.40 -7.25 20.68
C LYS A 264 -18.38 -5.83 20.09
N THR A 265 -17.37 -5.04 20.43
CA THR A 265 -17.22 -3.68 19.89
C THR A 265 -17.17 -3.68 18.37
N LYS A 266 -16.37 -4.57 17.75
CA LYS A 266 -16.29 -4.68 16.31
C LYS A 266 -17.62 -5.08 15.67
N PHE A 267 -18.34 -6.02 16.28
CA PHE A 267 -19.64 -6.48 15.79
C PHE A 267 -20.66 -5.33 15.70
N PHE A 268 -20.71 -4.46 16.70
CA PHE A 268 -21.59 -3.28 16.67
C PHE A 268 -21.04 -2.14 15.81
N LEU A 269 -19.73 -2.00 15.74
CA LEU A 269 -19.09 -0.90 15.01
C LEU A 269 -19.14 -1.09 13.48
N TYR A 270 -18.98 -2.32 12.98
CA TYR A 270 -18.94 -2.58 11.53
C TYR A 270 -20.22 -2.16 10.79
N PRO A 271 -21.44 -2.46 11.25
CA PRO A 271 -22.67 -1.97 10.61
C PRO A 271 -22.73 -0.43 10.58
N ILE A 272 -22.32 0.23 11.65
CA ILE A 272 -22.31 1.70 11.73
C ILE A 272 -21.33 2.28 10.71
N ILE A 273 -20.10 1.73 10.64
CA ILE A 273 -19.10 2.14 9.66
C ILE A 273 -19.61 1.91 8.23
N LEU A 274 -20.21 0.76 7.96
CA LEU A 274 -20.73 0.44 6.63
C LEU A 274 -21.83 1.41 6.20
N LEU A 275 -22.82 1.64 7.03
CA LEU A 275 -23.92 2.56 6.75
C LEU A 275 -23.42 3.99 6.58
N SER A 276 -22.55 4.45 7.49
CA SER A 276 -21.93 5.77 7.38
C SER A 276 -21.11 5.91 6.10
N SER A 277 -20.33 4.90 5.73
CA SER A 277 -19.52 4.91 4.51
C SER A 277 -20.38 5.00 3.25
N ILE A 278 -21.49 4.24 3.18
CA ILE A 278 -22.43 4.30 2.05
C ILE A 278 -23.06 5.69 1.95
N PHE A 279 -23.50 6.23 3.10
CA PHE A 279 -24.10 7.57 3.15
C PHE A 279 -23.11 8.64 2.66
N PHE A 280 -21.90 8.67 3.23
CA PHE A 280 -20.89 9.65 2.83
C PHE A 280 -20.39 9.46 1.40
N MET A 281 -20.27 8.21 0.92
CA MET A 281 -19.90 7.93 -0.46
C MET A 281 -20.93 8.52 -1.42
N ASN A 282 -22.21 8.24 -1.20
CA ASN A 282 -23.28 8.80 -2.04
C ASN A 282 -23.30 10.34 -1.98
N PHE A 283 -23.11 10.91 -0.81
CA PHE A 283 -23.03 12.35 -0.63
C PHE A 283 -21.85 12.95 -1.41
N ILE A 284 -20.65 12.42 -1.24
CA ILE A 284 -19.45 12.93 -1.92
C ILE A 284 -19.59 12.80 -3.43
N TRP A 285 -20.08 11.66 -3.94
CA TRP A 285 -20.26 11.45 -5.38
C TRP A 285 -21.40 12.28 -5.98
N GLY A 286 -22.36 12.70 -5.17
CA GLY A 286 -23.43 13.61 -5.56
C GLY A 286 -23.04 15.08 -5.64
N LEU A 287 -21.84 15.47 -5.15
CA LEU A 287 -21.40 16.87 -5.18
C LEU A 287 -21.11 17.36 -6.60
N ASP A 288 -20.44 16.52 -7.40
CA ASP A 288 -20.11 16.82 -8.79
C ASP A 288 -19.66 15.54 -9.53
N LYS A 289 -19.48 15.63 -10.85
CA LYS A 289 -18.91 14.53 -11.65
C LYS A 289 -17.44 14.29 -11.24
N VAL A 290 -17.04 13.03 -11.23
CA VAL A 290 -15.64 12.64 -10.98
C VAL A 290 -15.02 12.20 -12.31
N PRO A 291 -13.87 12.78 -12.72
CA PRO A 291 -13.07 13.85 -12.11
C PRO A 291 -13.61 15.26 -12.43
N SER A 292 -13.47 16.18 -11.47
CA SER A 292 -13.82 17.60 -11.67
C SER A 292 -13.07 18.50 -10.68
N ASN A 293 -13.22 19.82 -10.82
CA ASN A 293 -12.62 20.79 -9.91
C ASN A 293 -13.11 20.67 -8.45
N ALA A 294 -14.24 20.01 -8.21
CA ALA A 294 -14.70 19.67 -6.86
C ALA A 294 -13.79 18.65 -6.19
N TYR A 295 -13.05 17.87 -6.99
CA TYR A 295 -12.13 16.83 -6.54
C TYR A 295 -10.73 17.05 -7.14
N PRO A 296 -9.99 18.09 -6.73
CA PRO A 296 -8.77 18.53 -7.42
C PRO A 296 -7.67 17.47 -7.42
N TYR A 297 -7.62 16.61 -6.41
CA TYR A 297 -6.69 15.49 -6.38
C TYR A 297 -7.08 14.41 -7.39
N ALA A 298 -8.34 14.00 -7.42
CA ALA A 298 -8.86 13.03 -8.38
C ALA A 298 -8.73 13.56 -9.81
N GLN A 299 -9.02 14.82 -10.06
CA GLN A 299 -8.90 15.42 -11.37
C GLN A 299 -7.50 15.28 -11.98
N ARG A 300 -6.46 15.41 -11.16
CA ARG A 300 -5.06 15.32 -11.62
C ARG A 300 -4.50 13.90 -11.69
N ILE A 301 -4.96 13.01 -10.84
CA ILE A 301 -4.36 11.67 -10.67
C ILE A 301 -5.27 10.56 -11.22
N TRP A 302 -6.53 10.87 -11.51
CA TRP A 302 -7.50 9.89 -11.98
C TRP A 302 -7.02 9.11 -13.23
N GLU A 303 -6.51 9.82 -14.23
CA GLU A 303 -6.02 9.20 -15.46
C GLU A 303 -4.89 8.21 -15.22
N LEU A 304 -3.92 8.59 -14.38
CA LEU A 304 -2.80 7.70 -14.03
C LEU A 304 -3.30 6.45 -13.31
N ASN A 305 -4.20 6.60 -12.35
CA ASN A 305 -4.76 5.47 -11.63
C ASN A 305 -5.58 4.56 -12.55
N ALA A 306 -6.43 5.13 -13.39
CA ALA A 306 -7.22 4.39 -14.37
C ALA A 306 -6.33 3.66 -15.37
N ALA A 307 -5.30 4.32 -15.88
CA ALA A 307 -4.35 3.74 -16.82
C ALA A 307 -3.56 2.56 -16.19
N ASN A 308 -3.04 2.73 -14.96
CA ASN A 308 -2.34 1.66 -14.24
C ASN A 308 -3.27 0.47 -13.95
N GLN A 309 -4.53 0.72 -13.55
CA GLN A 309 -5.50 -0.36 -13.36
C GLN A 309 -5.82 -1.08 -14.69
N THR A 310 -5.89 -0.33 -15.78
CA THR A 310 -6.13 -0.91 -17.11
C THR A 310 -5.00 -1.85 -17.53
N ILE A 311 -3.74 -1.56 -17.21
CA ILE A 311 -2.63 -2.47 -17.45
C ILE A 311 -2.89 -3.80 -16.74
N MET A 312 -3.21 -3.75 -15.45
CA MET A 312 -3.44 -4.95 -14.66
C MET A 312 -4.67 -5.73 -15.12
N PHE A 313 -5.80 -5.07 -15.32
CA PHE A 313 -7.06 -5.73 -15.70
C PHE A 313 -7.00 -6.33 -17.10
N SER A 314 -6.20 -5.74 -17.99
CA SER A 314 -6.02 -6.28 -19.35
C SER A 314 -5.30 -7.61 -19.39
N ALA A 315 -4.59 -8.00 -18.33
CA ALA A 315 -3.88 -9.28 -18.26
C ALA A 315 -4.79 -10.52 -18.43
N THR A 316 -6.09 -10.38 -18.17
CA THR A 316 -7.08 -11.44 -18.32
C THR A 316 -7.94 -11.28 -19.58
N LEU A 317 -7.67 -10.31 -20.46
CA LEU A 317 -8.47 -10.09 -21.69
C LEU A 317 -8.00 -10.87 -22.92
N GLY A 318 -6.82 -11.47 -22.87
CA GLY A 318 -6.24 -12.27 -23.97
C GLY A 318 -5.08 -11.61 -24.67
N GLU A 319 -4.77 -12.06 -25.88
CA GLU A 319 -3.61 -11.62 -26.67
C GLU A 319 -3.60 -10.12 -26.99
N PHE A 320 -2.42 -9.52 -27.06
CA PHE A 320 -2.19 -8.06 -27.30
C PHE A 320 -2.66 -7.15 -26.15
N SER A 321 -2.76 -7.70 -24.97
CA SER A 321 -3.13 -6.89 -23.79
C SER A 321 -2.05 -5.85 -23.44
N ARG A 322 -2.45 -4.75 -22.81
CA ARG A 322 -1.48 -3.75 -22.29
C ARG A 322 -0.53 -4.35 -21.28
N PHE A 323 -0.98 -5.38 -20.54
CA PHE A 323 -0.12 -6.12 -19.63
C PHE A 323 1.02 -6.83 -20.37
N GLU A 324 0.74 -7.54 -21.48
CA GLU A 324 1.77 -8.21 -22.28
C GLU A 324 2.78 -7.23 -22.88
N GLN A 325 2.32 -6.03 -23.24
CA GLN A 325 3.20 -4.95 -23.73
C GLN A 325 4.13 -4.44 -22.63
N ALA A 326 3.61 -4.28 -21.39
CA ALA A 326 4.36 -3.78 -20.24
C ALA A 326 5.21 -4.87 -19.57
N PHE A 327 4.79 -6.14 -19.65
CA PHE A 327 5.45 -7.25 -18.97
C PHE A 327 6.56 -7.86 -19.81
N ARG A 328 7.80 -7.67 -19.36
CA ARG A 328 9.01 -8.22 -20.02
C ARG A 328 9.88 -8.94 -19.02
N TRP A 329 10.06 -10.23 -19.20
CA TRP A 329 10.88 -11.08 -18.32
C TRP A 329 12.30 -10.56 -18.11
N LEU A 330 12.91 -9.95 -19.14
CA LEU A 330 14.23 -9.35 -19.02
C LEU A 330 14.26 -8.26 -17.93
N TYR A 331 13.29 -7.36 -17.93
CA TYR A 331 13.24 -6.27 -16.95
C TYR A 331 12.84 -6.78 -15.55
N VAL A 332 12.04 -7.84 -15.47
CA VAL A 332 11.77 -8.53 -14.19
C VAL A 332 13.07 -9.11 -13.64
N SER A 333 13.88 -9.77 -14.47
CA SER A 333 15.16 -10.36 -14.04
C SER A 333 16.17 -9.28 -13.62
N ILE A 334 16.25 -8.16 -14.36
CA ILE A 334 17.09 -7.00 -13.98
C ILE A 334 16.62 -6.42 -12.64
N GLY A 335 15.31 -6.26 -12.45
CA GLY A 335 14.74 -5.80 -11.19
C GLY A 335 15.04 -6.74 -10.02
N ALA A 336 14.94 -8.05 -10.23
CA ALA A 336 15.26 -9.05 -9.22
C ALA A 336 16.75 -9.06 -8.86
N ALA A 337 17.62 -8.95 -9.83
CA ALA A 337 19.06 -8.81 -9.60
C ALA A 337 19.38 -7.53 -8.83
N PHE A 338 18.82 -6.38 -9.25
CA PHE A 338 18.99 -5.10 -8.57
C PHE A 338 18.49 -5.16 -7.13
N GLY A 339 17.28 -5.65 -6.90
CA GLY A 339 16.69 -5.78 -5.54
C GLY A 339 17.52 -6.69 -4.64
N SER A 340 18.08 -7.78 -5.18
CA SER A 340 18.96 -8.69 -4.46
C SER A 340 20.28 -8.00 -4.10
N VAL A 341 20.93 -7.36 -5.05
CA VAL A 341 22.18 -6.61 -4.82
C VAL A 341 21.97 -5.49 -3.82
N LEU A 342 20.87 -4.73 -3.95
CA LEU A 342 20.52 -3.67 -3.00
C LEU A 342 20.33 -4.22 -1.58
N PHE A 343 19.57 -5.30 -1.41
CA PHE A 343 19.28 -5.87 -0.09
C PHE A 343 20.54 -6.46 0.56
N PHE A 344 21.25 -7.34 -0.16
CA PHE A 344 22.42 -8.02 0.38
C PHE A 344 23.62 -7.07 0.48
N GLY A 345 23.81 -6.16 -0.49
CA GLY A 345 24.89 -5.18 -0.48
C GLY A 345 24.76 -4.18 0.68
N LEU A 346 23.59 -3.60 0.89
CA LEU A 346 23.36 -2.70 2.02
C LEU A 346 23.49 -3.43 3.36
N ARG A 347 23.03 -4.67 3.43
CA ARG A 347 23.20 -5.50 4.62
C ARG A 347 24.66 -5.82 4.90
N TRP A 348 25.46 -6.09 3.88
CA TRP A 348 26.91 -6.32 4.01
C TRP A 348 27.64 -5.07 4.50
N LEU A 349 27.22 -3.89 4.06
CA LEU A 349 27.72 -2.60 4.53
C LEU A 349 27.24 -2.23 5.95
N GLY A 350 26.42 -3.07 6.59
CA GLY A 350 25.86 -2.78 7.92
C GLY A 350 24.78 -1.69 7.92
N ALA A 351 24.23 -1.32 6.75
CA ALA A 351 23.20 -0.29 6.65
C ALA A 351 21.87 -0.78 7.27
N PRO A 352 21.08 0.14 7.86
CA PRO A 352 19.77 -0.20 8.41
C PRO A 352 18.83 -0.73 7.32
N VAL A 353 18.08 -1.79 7.61
CA VAL A 353 17.14 -2.42 6.69
C VAL A 353 16.10 -1.41 6.15
N MET A 354 15.70 -0.43 6.98
CA MET A 354 14.79 0.64 6.58
C MET A 354 15.31 1.49 5.41
N LEU A 355 16.63 1.59 5.23
CA LEU A 355 17.22 2.28 4.10
C LEU A 355 16.88 1.55 2.78
N THR A 356 16.98 0.21 2.77
CA THR A 356 16.63 -0.62 1.60
C THR A 356 15.17 -0.43 1.19
N TYR A 357 14.26 -0.56 2.16
CA TYR A 357 12.83 -0.33 1.90
C TYR A 357 12.55 1.10 1.43
N GLY A 358 13.27 2.08 2.00
CA GLY A 358 13.20 3.47 1.55
C GLY A 358 13.58 3.62 0.08
N VAL A 359 14.74 3.09 -0.33
CA VAL A 359 15.22 3.18 -1.72
C VAL A 359 14.21 2.56 -2.69
N VAL A 360 13.69 1.38 -2.37
CA VAL A 360 12.67 0.72 -3.20
C VAL A 360 11.39 1.56 -3.33
N ARG A 361 10.94 2.15 -2.22
CA ARG A 361 9.81 3.07 -2.24
C ARG A 361 10.08 4.30 -3.10
N GLY A 362 11.29 4.85 -3.03
CA GLY A 362 11.70 6.02 -3.80
C GLY A 362 11.85 5.77 -5.30
N LEU A 363 12.14 4.53 -5.70
CA LEU A 363 12.15 4.12 -7.10
C LEU A 363 10.73 4.04 -7.70
N GLY A 364 9.69 3.98 -6.86
CA GLY A 364 8.29 4.01 -7.30
C GLY A 364 7.94 5.39 -7.88
N GLN A 365 7.65 5.45 -9.17
CA GLN A 365 7.39 6.70 -9.90
C GLN A 365 6.11 7.44 -9.46
N ASN A 366 5.21 6.76 -8.75
CA ASN A 366 3.90 7.32 -8.38
C ASN A 366 3.97 8.42 -7.30
N VAL A 367 5.14 8.77 -6.78
CA VAL A 367 5.30 9.66 -5.62
C VAL A 367 6.41 10.70 -5.83
N THR A 368 6.72 11.03 -7.07
CA THR A 368 7.85 11.92 -7.43
C THR A 368 7.80 13.32 -6.83
N HIS A 369 6.62 13.79 -6.46
CA HIS A 369 6.39 15.13 -5.89
C HIS A 369 6.50 15.21 -4.36
N SER A 370 6.55 14.08 -3.64
CA SER A 370 6.56 14.06 -2.17
C SER A 370 7.94 13.83 -1.50
N PRO A 371 9.00 13.32 -2.15
CA PRO A 371 10.27 13.03 -1.48
C PRO A 371 10.94 14.26 -0.85
N ILE A 372 10.84 15.44 -1.49
CA ILE A 372 11.45 16.66 -1.01
C ILE A 372 10.81 17.12 0.31
N PRO A 373 9.48 17.36 0.41
CA PRO A 373 8.86 17.75 1.67
C PRO A 373 9.00 16.69 2.77
N GLN A 374 8.98 15.39 2.43
CA GLN A 374 9.25 14.33 3.40
C GLN A 374 10.68 14.38 3.94
N LEU A 375 11.68 14.66 3.09
CA LEU A 375 13.08 14.86 3.52
C LEU A 375 13.19 16.05 4.47
N VAL A 376 12.59 17.19 4.12
CA VAL A 376 12.57 18.38 4.98
C VAL A 376 12.00 18.04 6.36
N GLY A 377 10.87 17.32 6.39
CA GLY A 377 10.26 16.84 7.64
C GLY A 377 11.20 15.95 8.46
N ALA A 378 11.86 14.98 7.82
CA ALA A 378 12.80 14.07 8.48
C ALA A 378 14.03 14.82 9.05
N LEU A 379 14.56 15.80 8.32
CA LEU A 379 15.66 16.63 8.79
C LEU A 379 15.25 17.50 10.00
N ILE A 380 14.09 18.13 9.94
CA ILE A 380 13.54 18.91 11.08
C ILE A 380 13.33 17.98 12.29
N GLY A 381 12.70 16.83 12.11
CA GLY A 381 12.48 15.85 13.17
C GLY A 381 13.79 15.39 13.83
N ARG A 382 14.81 15.08 13.01
CA ARG A 382 16.09 14.55 13.48
C ARG A 382 17.01 15.62 14.08
N PHE A 383 17.21 16.75 13.37
CA PHE A 383 18.24 17.71 13.73
C PHE A 383 17.72 18.86 14.63
N TYR A 384 16.41 19.14 14.61
CA TYR A 384 15.83 20.16 15.47
C TYR A 384 15.15 19.54 16.70
N PHE A 385 14.08 18.77 16.50
CA PHE A 385 13.30 18.24 17.62
C PHE A 385 14.05 17.19 18.44
N GLN A 386 14.72 16.25 17.81
CA GLN A 386 15.47 15.23 18.55
C GLN A 386 16.66 15.82 19.29
N ARG A 387 17.30 16.89 18.79
CA ARG A 387 18.38 17.57 19.52
C ARG A 387 17.86 18.33 20.74
N ARG A 388 16.70 18.98 20.65
CA ARG A 388 16.11 19.73 21.76
C ARG A 388 15.43 18.86 22.80
N LEU A 389 14.69 17.85 22.39
CA LEU A 389 13.85 17.02 23.25
C LEU A 389 14.48 15.67 23.60
N GLY A 390 15.59 15.30 22.99
CA GLY A 390 16.28 14.04 23.22
C GLY A 390 15.38 12.82 22.98
N LEU A 391 15.44 11.85 23.88
CA LEU A 391 14.63 10.61 23.83
C LEU A 391 13.11 10.91 23.96
N LYS A 392 12.72 12.00 24.58
CA LYS A 392 11.30 12.41 24.72
C LYS A 392 10.66 12.65 23.36
N TRP A 393 11.43 13.08 22.35
CA TRP A 393 10.90 13.26 21.00
C TRP A 393 10.23 11.99 20.46
N ARG A 394 10.79 10.82 20.70
CA ARG A 394 10.18 9.54 20.27
C ARG A 394 8.81 9.27 20.89
N GLN A 395 8.58 9.78 22.10
CA GLN A 395 7.27 9.68 22.76
C GLN A 395 6.27 10.70 22.20
N TYR A 396 6.75 11.86 21.74
CA TYR A 396 5.89 12.89 21.14
C TYR A 396 5.52 12.61 19.68
N ILE A 397 6.30 11.84 18.93
CA ILE A 397 6.00 11.51 17.52
C ILE A 397 4.56 11.02 17.32
N PRO A 398 4.06 10.00 18.04
CA PRO A 398 2.67 9.54 17.88
C PRO A 398 1.65 10.63 18.25
N VAL A 399 1.95 11.46 19.26
CA VAL A 399 1.06 12.54 19.69
C VAL A 399 0.98 13.64 18.62
N VAL A 400 2.10 14.02 18.03
CA VAL A 400 2.15 15.00 16.94
C VAL A 400 1.40 14.47 15.71
N ALA A 401 1.61 13.20 15.35
CA ALA A 401 0.91 12.57 14.24
C ALA A 401 -0.61 12.53 14.47
N ALA A 402 -1.03 12.10 15.66
CA ALA A 402 -2.45 12.03 16.02
C ALA A 402 -3.09 13.43 16.10
N GLY A 403 -2.39 14.40 16.70
CA GLY A 403 -2.85 15.78 16.78
C GLY A 403 -3.01 16.42 15.41
N PHE A 404 -2.04 16.21 14.51
CA PHE A 404 -2.12 16.70 13.14
C PHE A 404 -3.28 16.04 12.37
N ALA A 405 -3.42 14.72 12.45
CA ALA A 405 -4.50 13.99 11.78
C ALA A 405 -5.87 14.43 12.29
N CYS A 406 -6.01 14.60 13.61
CA CYS A 406 -7.24 15.11 14.23
C CYS A 406 -7.54 16.54 13.77
N GLY A 407 -6.55 17.42 13.81
CA GLY A 407 -6.69 18.82 13.36
C GLY A 407 -7.09 18.92 11.89
N MET A 408 -6.44 18.16 11.02
CA MET A 408 -6.80 18.08 9.60
C MET A 408 -8.22 17.53 9.41
N GLY A 409 -8.59 16.49 10.15
CA GLY A 409 -9.95 15.93 10.09
C GLY A 409 -11.01 16.95 10.51
N LEU A 410 -10.79 17.70 11.59
CA LEU A 410 -11.70 18.75 12.06
C LEU A 410 -11.84 19.90 11.03
N ILE A 411 -10.72 20.40 10.51
CA ILE A 411 -10.73 21.48 9.49
C ILE A 411 -11.44 21.00 8.22
N THR A 412 -11.17 19.78 7.77
CA THR A 412 -11.82 19.20 6.60
C THR A 412 -13.33 19.06 6.83
N THR A 413 -13.74 18.58 8.01
CA THR A 413 -15.16 18.43 8.37
C THR A 413 -15.89 19.79 8.38
N VAL A 414 -15.27 20.81 8.97
CA VAL A 414 -15.80 22.18 8.95
C VAL A 414 -15.91 22.71 7.52
N GLY A 415 -14.86 22.52 6.71
CA GLY A 415 -14.84 22.94 5.31
C GLY A 415 -15.93 22.25 4.48
N VAL A 416 -16.12 20.95 4.64
CA VAL A 416 -17.19 20.19 3.99
C VAL A 416 -18.57 20.67 4.47
N GLY A 417 -18.73 20.88 5.78
CA GLY A 417 -19.96 21.39 6.37
C GLY A 417 -20.36 22.77 5.79
N VAL A 418 -19.41 23.69 5.73
CA VAL A 418 -19.64 25.03 5.12
C VAL A 418 -19.99 24.93 3.65
N THR A 419 -19.29 24.06 2.90
CA THR A 419 -19.61 23.85 1.47
C THR A 419 -21.00 23.25 1.29
N PHE A 420 -21.38 22.33 2.17
CA PHE A 420 -22.73 21.74 2.16
C PHE A 420 -23.80 22.77 2.43
N LEU A 421 -23.65 23.58 3.48
CA LEU A 421 -24.59 24.66 3.82
C LEU A 421 -24.72 25.67 2.67
N ASN A 422 -23.59 26.08 2.08
CA ASN A 422 -23.60 27.02 0.97
C ASN A 422 -24.31 26.44 -0.27
N LYS A 423 -24.09 25.18 -0.62
CA LYS A 423 -24.80 24.52 -1.74
C LYS A 423 -26.29 24.29 -1.43
N ALA A 424 -26.64 24.03 -0.18
CA ALA A 424 -28.05 23.88 0.23
C ALA A 424 -28.81 25.21 0.12
N ILE A 425 -28.17 26.33 0.49
CA ILE A 425 -28.77 27.67 0.42
C ILE A 425 -28.91 28.15 -1.04
N ILE A 426 -27.88 27.94 -1.86
CA ILE A 426 -27.87 28.42 -3.26
C ILE A 426 -28.80 27.59 -4.17
N LYS A 427 -29.13 26.35 -3.81
CA LYS A 427 -30.04 25.50 -4.59
C LYS A 427 -31.52 25.64 -4.19
N LEU A 428 -31.85 26.48 -3.24
CA LEU A 428 -33.25 26.77 -2.95
C LEU A 428 -33.80 27.61 -4.10
N PRO A 429 -34.80 27.12 -4.87
CA PRO A 429 -35.45 27.90 -5.90
C PRO A 429 -36.35 28.92 -5.20
N PHE A 430 -35.91 30.14 -5.12
CA PHE A 430 -36.76 31.30 -4.86
C PHE A 430 -36.84 32.15 -6.12
#